data_171d223eb471b7b637da2fc80b10f844
#
_entry.id   171d223eb471b7b637da2fc80b10f844
#
_cell.length_a   1.000
_cell.length_b   1.000
_cell.length_c   1.000
_cell.angle_alpha   90.00
_cell.angle_beta   90.00
_cell.angle_gamma   90.00
#
_symmetry.space_group_name_H-M   'P 1'
#
loop_
_entity.id
_entity.type
_entity.pdbx_description
1 polymer ?
#
loop_
_entity_poly.entity_id
_entity_poly.type
_entity_poly.pdbx_seq_one_letter_code
_entity_poly.pdbx_strand_id
1 'polypeptide(L)'
;IHCLRSTPYAYQGEELGMTNAGFTSLGQYRDVESINHYHILRGRGLHEDSAYDILRLHSRDNSRTPMQWDDSAQGGFTSGTPWLSVNPNTKTINAESQIDDPDSIFNHYRKLIALRKQYDVISAGDFAPLDQKNPSVLAYTRTLGDEQIVVVNNFYRTETDWTCPIDLTGFTCLL
;
A
#
# COMPACT_ATOMS: atom_id res chain seq x y z
N ILE A 1 -5.97 -6.85 -1.51
CA ILE A 1 -6.55 -6.49 -2.81
C ILE A 1 -6.42 -7.65 -3.81
N HIS A 2 -5.21 -8.20 -4.02
CA HIS A 2 -4.92 -9.17 -5.10
C HIS A 2 -5.72 -10.50 -5.00
N CYS A 3 -6.11 -10.92 -3.80
CA CYS A 3 -6.90 -12.12 -3.59
C CYS A 3 -8.41 -11.87 -3.51
N LEU A 4 -8.88 -10.66 -3.77
CA LEU A 4 -10.32 -10.34 -3.85
C LEU A 4 -10.88 -10.62 -5.24
N ARG A 5 -12.21 -10.75 -5.34
CA ARG A 5 -12.94 -11.03 -6.60
C ARG A 5 -12.85 -9.90 -7.63
N SER A 6 -12.64 -8.67 -7.18
CA SER A 6 -12.56 -7.49 -8.06
C SER A 6 -11.27 -7.45 -8.89
N THR A 7 -11.26 -6.64 -9.93
CA THR A 7 -10.02 -6.26 -10.63
C THR A 7 -9.13 -5.46 -9.68
N PRO A 8 -7.92 -5.90 -9.37
CA PRO A 8 -7.01 -5.15 -8.53
C PRO A 8 -6.44 -3.97 -9.33
N TYR A 9 -6.41 -2.81 -8.70
CA TYR A 9 -5.70 -1.63 -9.19
C TYR A 9 -4.52 -1.39 -8.25
N ALA A 10 -3.31 -1.58 -8.74
CA ALA A 10 -2.10 -1.18 -8.04
C ALA A 10 -1.76 0.26 -8.42
N TYR A 11 -1.67 1.13 -7.42
CA TYR A 11 -1.21 2.50 -7.67
C TYR A 11 0.31 2.54 -7.67
N GLN A 12 0.90 3.38 -8.54
CA GLN A 12 2.37 3.50 -8.65
C GLN A 12 3.00 3.78 -7.28
N GLY A 13 4.01 3.00 -6.92
CA GLY A 13 4.72 3.09 -5.65
C GLY A 13 4.18 2.21 -4.54
N GLU A 14 2.96 1.68 -4.62
CA GLU A 14 2.46 0.69 -3.65
C GLU A 14 3.32 -0.56 -3.65
N GLU A 15 3.76 -1.00 -4.82
CA GLU A 15 4.61 -2.17 -5.01
C GLU A 15 6.01 -2.01 -4.43
N LEU A 16 6.40 -0.79 -4.09
CA LEU A 16 7.65 -0.48 -3.39
C LEU A 16 7.44 -0.12 -1.92
N GLY A 17 6.20 0.03 -1.48
CA GLY A 17 5.88 0.55 -0.16
C GLY A 17 6.26 2.02 0.02
N MET A 18 6.14 2.84 -1.04
CA MET A 18 6.35 4.28 -0.95
C MET A 18 5.41 4.90 0.09
N THR A 19 5.93 5.83 0.88
CA THR A 19 5.20 6.47 1.97
C THR A 19 4.86 7.93 1.63
N ASN A 20 4.05 8.55 2.49
CA ASN A 20 3.78 10.00 2.41
C ASN A 20 5.09 10.80 2.47
N ALA A 21 5.17 11.86 1.68
CA ALA A 21 6.41 12.65 1.48
C ALA A 21 6.88 13.43 2.72
N GLY A 22 6.02 13.62 3.71
CA GLY A 22 6.39 14.32 4.94
C GLY A 22 6.73 15.80 4.74
N PHE A 23 6.11 16.48 3.80
CA PHE A 23 6.35 17.89 3.51
C PHE A 23 6.21 18.76 4.76
N THR A 24 7.11 19.74 4.89
CA THR A 24 7.26 20.58 6.08
C THR A 24 6.90 22.05 5.86
N SER A 25 6.64 22.45 4.63
CA SER A 25 6.25 23.81 4.27
C SER A 25 5.18 23.84 3.20
N LEU A 26 4.34 24.89 3.23
CA LEU A 26 3.26 25.04 2.25
C LEU A 26 3.76 25.14 0.80
N GLY A 27 4.96 25.70 0.61
CA GLY A 27 5.57 25.81 -0.71
C GLY A 27 5.93 24.49 -1.39
N GLN A 28 5.95 23.37 -0.65
CA GLN A 28 6.17 22.04 -1.19
C GLN A 28 4.90 21.41 -1.77
N TYR A 29 3.72 21.87 -1.34
CA TYR A 29 2.44 21.39 -1.83
C TYR A 29 2.07 22.06 -3.16
N ARG A 30 1.41 21.30 -4.04
CA ARG A 30 0.84 21.74 -5.32
C ARG A 30 -0.66 21.53 -5.39
N ASP A 31 -1.19 20.65 -4.54
CA ASP A 31 -2.62 20.39 -4.45
C ASP A 31 -3.37 21.60 -3.88
N VAL A 32 -4.20 22.22 -4.72
CA VAL A 32 -4.97 23.42 -4.37
C VAL A 32 -5.90 23.17 -3.18
N GLU A 33 -6.47 21.97 -3.08
CA GLU A 33 -7.33 21.60 -1.94
C GLU A 33 -6.54 21.60 -0.64
N SER A 34 -5.34 21.02 -0.64
CA SER A 34 -4.46 21.02 0.53
C SER A 34 -4.04 22.43 0.94
N ILE A 35 -3.68 23.29 -0.03
CA ILE A 35 -3.32 24.69 0.22
C ILE A 35 -4.49 25.46 0.82
N ASN A 36 -5.69 25.34 0.24
CA ASN A 36 -6.89 25.98 0.76
C ASN A 36 -7.26 25.45 2.15
N HIS A 37 -7.15 24.15 2.38
CA HIS A 37 -7.44 23.55 3.68
C HIS A 37 -6.49 24.06 4.76
N TYR A 38 -5.19 24.20 4.45
CA TYR A 38 -4.24 24.84 5.36
C TYR A 38 -4.72 26.22 5.79
N HIS A 39 -5.10 27.10 4.86
CA HIS A 39 -5.56 28.45 5.17
C HIS A 39 -6.85 28.43 6.01
N ILE A 40 -7.78 27.53 5.75
CA ILE A 40 -8.99 27.36 6.56
C ILE A 40 -8.65 26.93 7.98
N LEU A 41 -7.78 25.96 8.16
CA LEU A 41 -7.35 25.46 9.47
C LEU A 41 -6.66 26.58 10.28
N ARG A 42 -5.74 27.32 9.65
CA ARG A 42 -5.07 28.47 10.28
C ARG A 42 -6.04 29.59 10.61
N GLY A 43 -7.00 29.90 9.74
CA GLY A 43 -8.06 30.89 9.98
C GLY A 43 -8.99 30.50 11.13
N ARG A 44 -9.13 29.21 11.44
CA ARG A 44 -9.86 28.68 12.61
C ARG A 44 -9.00 28.64 13.88
N GLY A 45 -7.77 29.12 13.85
CA GLY A 45 -6.88 29.21 15.01
C GLY A 45 -6.08 27.93 15.29
N LEU A 46 -6.06 26.95 14.38
CA LEU A 46 -5.24 25.76 14.56
C LEU A 46 -3.76 26.12 14.53
N HIS A 47 -2.94 25.53 15.42
CA HIS A 47 -1.49 25.73 15.40
C HIS A 47 -0.90 25.24 14.07
N GLU A 48 0.18 25.89 13.64
CA GLU A 48 0.78 25.62 12.31
C GLU A 48 1.21 24.15 12.17
N ASP A 49 1.91 23.62 13.16
CA ASP A 49 2.36 22.21 13.13
C ASP A 49 1.20 21.23 13.00
N SER A 50 0.11 21.48 13.73
CA SER A 50 -1.10 20.64 13.66
C SER A 50 -1.77 20.73 12.28
N ALA A 51 -1.74 21.90 11.63
CA ALA A 51 -2.25 22.05 10.28
C ALA A 51 -1.37 21.25 9.29
N TYR A 52 -0.04 21.30 9.44
CA TYR A 52 0.86 20.48 8.63
C TYR A 52 0.70 18.98 8.90
N ASP A 53 0.46 18.55 10.13
CA ASP A 53 0.21 17.13 10.43
C ASP A 53 -1.00 16.60 9.66
N ILE A 54 -2.07 17.40 9.58
CA ILE A 54 -3.25 17.05 8.79
C ILE A 54 -2.90 16.95 7.30
N LEU A 55 -2.15 17.92 6.75
CA LEU A 55 -1.77 17.89 5.35
C LEU A 55 -0.85 16.69 5.03
N ARG A 56 0.12 16.39 5.89
CA ARG A 56 1.02 15.23 5.73
C ARG A 56 0.27 13.92 5.64
N LEU A 57 -0.86 13.80 6.33
CA LEU A 57 -1.67 12.58 6.33
C LEU A 57 -2.64 12.50 5.15
N HIS A 58 -3.19 13.63 4.70
CA HIS A 58 -4.36 13.64 3.83
C HIS A 58 -4.17 14.28 2.46
N SER A 59 -3.05 14.96 2.22
CA SER A 59 -2.80 15.60 0.92
C SER A 59 -2.73 14.59 -0.22
N ARG A 60 -3.40 14.90 -1.34
CA ARG A 60 -3.29 14.12 -2.57
C ARG A 60 -1.89 14.15 -3.18
N ASP A 61 -1.06 15.13 -2.83
CA ASP A 61 0.32 15.20 -3.30
C ASP A 61 1.18 14.04 -2.81
N ASN A 62 0.80 13.39 -1.69
CA ASN A 62 1.49 12.20 -1.20
C ASN A 62 1.53 11.06 -2.25
N SER A 63 0.48 10.93 -3.05
CA SER A 63 0.39 9.91 -4.10
C SER A 63 0.89 10.40 -5.47
N ARG A 64 1.41 11.63 -5.56
CA ARG A 64 1.88 12.26 -6.81
C ARG A 64 3.37 12.54 -6.83
N THR A 65 4.08 12.16 -5.76
CA THR A 65 5.54 12.28 -5.70
C THR A 65 6.18 11.45 -6.81
N PRO A 66 7.37 11.84 -7.30
CA PRO A 66 8.09 11.07 -8.30
C PRO A 66 8.30 9.62 -7.87
N MET A 67 8.20 8.69 -8.82
CA MET A 67 8.54 7.28 -8.62
C MET A 67 10.01 7.17 -8.19
N GLN A 68 10.26 6.32 -7.20
CA GLN A 68 11.59 6.09 -6.63
C GLN A 68 12.24 4.89 -7.34
N TRP A 69 13.01 5.16 -8.41
CA TRP A 69 13.64 4.12 -9.20
C TRP A 69 14.93 3.59 -8.58
N ASP A 70 15.74 4.52 -8.04
CA ASP A 70 17.04 4.22 -7.43
C ASP A 70 17.36 5.20 -6.30
N ASP A 71 18.56 5.10 -5.72
CA ASP A 71 19.04 5.97 -4.64
C ASP A 71 19.76 7.25 -5.11
N SER A 72 19.79 7.51 -6.41
CA SER A 72 20.44 8.66 -7.02
C SER A 72 19.68 9.98 -6.76
N ALA A 73 20.23 11.07 -7.24
CA ALA A 73 19.56 12.36 -7.21
C ALA A 73 18.21 12.26 -7.91
N GLN A 74 17.16 12.82 -7.31
CA GLN A 74 15.78 12.76 -7.79
C GLN A 74 15.23 11.33 -7.95
N GLY A 75 15.81 10.34 -7.23
CA GLY A 75 15.35 8.95 -7.26
C GLY A 75 15.40 8.29 -8.63
N GLY A 76 16.32 8.68 -9.50
CA GLY A 76 16.37 8.22 -10.89
C GLY A 76 15.20 8.68 -11.77
N PHE A 77 14.28 9.51 -11.24
CA PHE A 77 13.08 9.93 -11.95
C PHE A 77 13.35 10.97 -13.05
N THR A 78 14.25 11.92 -12.79
CA THR A 78 14.61 12.99 -13.72
C THR A 78 15.99 13.54 -13.43
N SER A 79 16.65 14.09 -14.47
CA SER A 79 17.87 14.88 -14.32
C SER A 79 17.61 16.36 -14.03
N GLY A 80 16.34 16.81 -14.13
CA GLY A 80 15.90 18.18 -13.86
C GLY A 80 15.28 18.33 -12.48
N THR A 81 14.53 19.42 -12.27
CA THR A 81 13.74 19.64 -11.05
C THR A 81 12.35 19.03 -11.24
N PRO A 82 11.94 18.05 -10.44
CA PRO A 82 10.61 17.48 -10.54
C PRO A 82 9.54 18.46 -10.06
N TRP A 83 8.31 18.26 -10.54
CA TRP A 83 7.16 19.09 -10.16
C TRP A 83 6.87 19.08 -8.65
N LEU A 84 6.91 17.88 -8.03
CA LEU A 84 6.93 17.66 -6.59
C LEU A 84 8.29 17.09 -6.19
N SER A 85 8.75 17.41 -5.00
CA SER A 85 9.99 16.87 -4.48
C SER A 85 9.92 15.35 -4.33
N VAL A 86 11.01 14.67 -4.62
CA VAL A 86 11.17 13.25 -4.31
C VAL A 86 11.12 13.06 -2.80
N ASN A 87 10.52 11.98 -2.35
CA ASN A 87 10.50 11.62 -0.94
C ASN A 87 11.93 11.37 -0.44
N PRO A 88 12.33 11.97 0.71
CA PRO A 88 13.69 11.78 1.26
C PRO A 88 14.09 10.33 1.53
N ASN A 89 13.10 9.42 1.67
CA ASN A 89 13.34 8.00 1.91
C ASN A 89 13.74 7.20 0.67
N THR A 90 13.91 7.85 -0.49
CA THR A 90 14.34 7.18 -1.73
C THR A 90 15.68 6.44 -1.59
N LYS A 91 16.50 6.82 -0.59
CA LYS A 91 17.73 6.12 -0.24
C LYS A 91 17.52 4.67 0.24
N THR A 92 16.34 4.37 0.75
CA THR A 92 16.01 3.06 1.37
C THR A 92 14.80 2.41 0.75
N ILE A 93 13.91 3.17 0.11
CA ILE A 93 12.71 2.68 -0.55
C ILE A 93 12.81 3.06 -2.03
N ASN A 94 13.22 2.14 -2.88
CA ASN A 94 13.31 2.34 -4.32
C ASN A 94 13.25 1.00 -5.07
N ALA A 95 13.02 1.05 -6.37
CA ALA A 95 12.87 -0.14 -7.19
C ALA A 95 14.17 -0.97 -7.26
N GLU A 96 15.32 -0.29 -7.46
CA GLU A 96 16.62 -0.95 -7.60
C GLU A 96 16.96 -1.82 -6.40
N SER A 97 16.70 -1.33 -5.18
CA SER A 97 16.97 -2.08 -3.95
C SER A 97 16.05 -3.28 -3.72
N GLN A 98 14.90 -3.34 -4.42
CA GLN A 98 13.87 -4.35 -4.18
C GLN A 98 13.77 -5.41 -5.27
N ILE A 99 14.21 -5.14 -6.49
CA ILE A 99 14.06 -6.07 -7.63
C ILE A 99 14.69 -7.44 -7.33
N ASP A 100 15.86 -7.46 -6.76
CA ASP A 100 16.65 -8.67 -6.48
C ASP A 100 16.47 -9.22 -5.04
N ASP A 101 15.73 -8.51 -4.19
CA ASP A 101 15.41 -8.94 -2.84
C ASP A 101 14.12 -9.79 -2.84
N PRO A 102 14.21 -11.13 -2.61
CA PRO A 102 13.05 -12.03 -2.66
C PRO A 102 11.99 -11.73 -1.60
N ASP A 103 12.37 -11.03 -0.51
CA ASP A 103 11.51 -10.71 0.62
C ASP A 103 10.97 -9.26 0.55
N SER A 104 11.28 -8.54 -0.54
CA SER A 104 10.80 -7.18 -0.78
C SER A 104 9.29 -7.11 -1.02
N ILE A 105 8.72 -5.92 -0.81
CA ILE A 105 7.33 -5.61 -1.15
C ILE A 105 7.10 -5.82 -2.65
N PHE A 106 8.06 -5.40 -3.51
CA PHE A 106 7.99 -5.58 -4.95
C PHE A 106 7.83 -7.06 -5.33
N ASN A 107 8.68 -7.94 -4.78
CA ASN A 107 8.61 -9.37 -5.09
C ASN A 107 7.40 -10.05 -4.45
N HIS A 108 6.89 -9.53 -3.33
CA HIS A 108 5.61 -9.98 -2.78
C HIS A 108 4.44 -9.66 -3.73
N TYR A 109 4.36 -8.43 -4.26
CA TYR A 109 3.38 -8.06 -5.29
C TYR A 109 3.48 -8.95 -6.54
N ARG A 110 4.69 -9.21 -6.99
CA ARG A 110 4.96 -10.09 -8.15
C ARG A 110 4.46 -11.52 -7.92
N LYS A 111 4.67 -12.07 -6.71
CA LYS A 111 4.13 -13.38 -6.32
C LYS A 111 2.60 -13.37 -6.30
N LEU A 112 1.97 -12.37 -5.70
CA LEU A 112 0.51 -12.24 -5.66
C LEU A 112 -0.12 -12.13 -7.05
N ILE A 113 0.47 -11.37 -7.95
CA ILE A 113 0.02 -11.23 -9.34
C ILE A 113 0.16 -12.58 -10.09
N ALA A 114 1.25 -13.31 -9.86
CA ALA A 114 1.46 -14.63 -10.45
C ALA A 114 0.41 -15.63 -9.96
N LEU A 115 0.16 -15.70 -8.65
CA LEU A 115 -0.89 -16.55 -8.08
C LEU A 115 -2.28 -16.24 -8.65
N ARG A 116 -2.61 -14.96 -8.78
CA ARG A 116 -3.89 -14.55 -9.37
C ARG A 116 -4.05 -14.97 -10.83
N LYS A 117 -2.96 -15.05 -11.59
CA LYS A 117 -2.96 -15.55 -12.98
C LYS A 117 -3.01 -17.07 -13.05
N GLN A 118 -2.46 -17.75 -12.05
CA GLN A 118 -2.37 -19.21 -12.01
C GLN A 118 -3.66 -19.87 -11.51
N TYR A 119 -4.36 -19.24 -10.56
CA TYR A 119 -5.52 -19.81 -9.87
C TYR A 119 -6.78 -19.00 -10.14
N ASP A 120 -7.66 -19.52 -10.98
CA ASP A 120 -8.94 -18.87 -11.33
C ASP A 120 -9.84 -18.66 -10.12
N VAL A 121 -9.73 -19.48 -9.08
CA VAL A 121 -10.47 -19.34 -7.83
C VAL A 121 -10.22 -17.97 -7.17
N ILE A 122 -9.06 -17.37 -7.37
CA ILE A 122 -8.77 -16.03 -6.86
C ILE A 122 -9.61 -14.94 -7.55
N SER A 123 -9.80 -15.03 -8.86
CA SER A 123 -10.51 -14.01 -9.63
C SER A 123 -12.01 -14.27 -9.73
N ALA A 124 -12.42 -15.52 -9.90
CA ALA A 124 -13.80 -15.93 -10.19
C ALA A 124 -14.54 -16.56 -9.01
N GLY A 125 -13.81 -17.12 -8.02
CA GLY A 125 -14.41 -17.83 -6.89
C GLY A 125 -15.37 -16.99 -6.05
N ASP A 126 -16.28 -17.61 -5.35
CA ASP A 126 -17.15 -16.97 -4.38
C ASP A 126 -16.36 -16.52 -3.15
N PHE A 127 -16.84 -15.47 -2.51
CA PHE A 127 -16.22 -14.87 -1.33
C PHE A 127 -17.04 -15.17 -0.09
N ALA A 128 -16.41 -15.73 0.94
CA ALA A 128 -17.03 -15.90 2.25
C ALA A 128 -16.07 -15.42 3.35
N PRO A 129 -16.46 -14.40 4.14
CA PRO A 129 -15.62 -13.90 5.22
C PRO A 129 -15.59 -14.91 6.38
N LEU A 130 -14.41 -15.02 6.99
CA LEU A 130 -14.19 -15.73 8.24
C LEU A 130 -13.98 -14.71 9.36
N ASP A 131 -14.46 -14.98 10.56
CA ASP A 131 -14.24 -14.17 11.77
C ASP A 131 -14.44 -12.65 11.59
N GLN A 132 -15.60 -12.24 11.12
CA GLN A 132 -15.94 -10.83 10.83
C GLN A 132 -15.82 -9.88 12.04
N LYS A 133 -15.71 -10.42 13.25
CA LYS A 133 -15.62 -9.62 14.48
C LYS A 133 -14.20 -9.38 14.95
N ASN A 134 -13.21 -10.02 14.32
CA ASN A 134 -11.82 -9.81 14.66
C ASN A 134 -11.35 -8.43 14.18
N PRO A 135 -10.87 -7.55 15.07
CA PRO A 135 -10.47 -6.21 14.67
C PRO A 135 -9.10 -6.17 13.98
N SER A 136 -8.29 -7.22 14.11
CA SER A 136 -6.89 -7.24 13.69
C SER A 136 -6.64 -8.07 12.44
N VAL A 137 -7.49 -9.09 12.20
CA VAL A 137 -7.30 -10.05 11.12
C VAL A 137 -8.47 -9.98 10.15
N LEU A 138 -8.17 -9.82 8.87
CA LEU A 138 -9.12 -10.06 7.78
C LEU A 138 -8.86 -11.42 7.20
N ALA A 139 -9.76 -12.36 7.48
CA ALA A 139 -9.71 -13.71 6.93
C ALA A 139 -10.96 -14.01 6.10
N TYR A 140 -10.77 -14.71 4.98
CA TYR A 140 -11.86 -15.11 4.10
C TYR A 140 -11.48 -16.32 3.24
N THR A 141 -12.47 -16.98 2.69
CA THR A 141 -12.30 -18.01 1.67
C THR A 141 -12.69 -17.51 0.29
N ARG A 142 -12.07 -18.10 -0.72
CA ARG A 142 -12.51 -18.05 -2.11
C ARG A 142 -12.76 -19.49 -2.56
N THR A 143 -13.89 -19.76 -3.22
CA THR A 143 -14.27 -21.11 -3.65
C THR A 143 -14.74 -21.07 -5.10
N LEU A 144 -14.23 -21.99 -5.92
CA LEU A 144 -14.62 -22.17 -7.32
C LEU A 144 -14.65 -23.68 -7.63
N GLY A 145 -15.84 -24.26 -7.75
CA GLY A 145 -15.99 -25.72 -7.86
C GLY A 145 -15.38 -26.43 -6.65
N ASP A 146 -14.43 -27.32 -6.91
CA ASP A 146 -13.72 -28.09 -5.87
C ASP A 146 -12.46 -27.36 -5.33
N GLU A 147 -12.10 -26.23 -5.93
CA GLU A 147 -10.95 -25.44 -5.49
C GLU A 147 -11.35 -24.44 -4.39
N GLN A 148 -10.55 -24.38 -3.34
CA GLN A 148 -10.70 -23.39 -2.27
C GLN A 148 -9.37 -22.82 -1.85
N ILE A 149 -9.32 -21.51 -1.63
CA ILE A 149 -8.22 -20.84 -0.95
C ILE A 149 -8.70 -20.15 0.32
N VAL A 150 -7.83 -20.11 1.31
CA VAL A 150 -7.99 -19.34 2.55
C VAL A 150 -6.99 -18.21 2.52
N VAL A 151 -7.46 -17.00 2.71
CA VAL A 151 -6.63 -15.80 2.75
C VAL A 151 -6.74 -15.19 4.14
N VAL A 152 -5.58 -14.95 4.76
CA VAL A 152 -5.49 -14.37 6.11
C VAL A 152 -4.54 -13.18 6.05
N ASN A 153 -5.01 -12.03 6.50
CA ASN A 153 -4.22 -10.80 6.53
C ASN A 153 -4.23 -10.20 7.94
N ASN A 154 -3.05 -9.97 8.49
CA ASN A 154 -2.89 -9.14 9.68
C ASN A 154 -2.64 -7.70 9.26
N PHE A 155 -3.50 -6.76 9.69
CA PHE A 155 -3.39 -5.32 9.38
C PHE A 155 -2.59 -4.52 10.40
N TYR A 156 -2.10 -5.18 11.45
CA TYR A 156 -1.35 -4.52 12.52
C TYR A 156 0.13 -4.91 12.49
N ARG A 157 0.95 -4.05 13.06
CA ARG A 157 2.41 -4.29 13.16
C ARG A 157 2.79 -5.33 14.22
N THR A 158 1.84 -5.66 15.09
CA THR A 158 2.02 -6.64 16.17
C THR A 158 1.59 -8.01 15.68
N GLU A 159 2.32 -9.04 16.09
CA GLU A 159 1.88 -10.42 15.92
C GLU A 159 0.52 -10.63 16.58
N THR A 160 -0.32 -11.41 15.95
CA THR A 160 -1.68 -11.68 16.40
C THR A 160 -1.96 -13.16 16.24
N ASP A 161 -2.27 -13.85 17.35
CA ASP A 161 -2.75 -15.22 17.30
C ASP A 161 -4.16 -15.26 16.71
N TRP A 162 -4.34 -16.10 15.70
CA TRP A 162 -5.63 -16.35 15.10
C TRP A 162 -5.80 -17.82 14.77
N THR A 163 -6.93 -18.41 15.18
CA THR A 163 -7.27 -19.80 14.91
C THR A 163 -8.21 -19.87 13.72
N CYS A 164 -7.79 -20.59 12.67
CA CYS A 164 -8.64 -20.81 11.51
C CYS A 164 -9.88 -21.63 11.89
N PRO A 165 -11.09 -21.15 11.60
CA PRO A 165 -12.34 -21.88 11.95
C PRO A 165 -12.63 -23.05 11.03
N ILE A 166 -11.85 -23.25 9.96
CA ILE A 166 -11.99 -24.38 9.03
C ILE A 166 -10.80 -25.33 9.11
N ASP A 167 -11.02 -26.60 8.84
CA ASP A 167 -9.94 -27.59 8.77
C ASP A 167 -9.06 -27.32 7.54
N LEU A 168 -7.77 -27.12 7.76
CA LEU A 168 -6.78 -26.90 6.71
C LEU A 168 -6.03 -28.18 6.31
N THR A 169 -6.49 -29.36 6.73
CA THR A 169 -5.90 -30.64 6.31
C THR A 169 -5.94 -30.76 4.78
N GLY A 170 -4.79 -30.96 4.17
CA GLY A 170 -4.64 -31.06 2.72
C GLY A 170 -4.46 -29.70 1.98
N PHE A 171 -4.50 -28.57 2.68
CA PHE A 171 -4.14 -27.29 2.09
C PHE A 171 -2.61 -27.13 1.97
N THR A 172 -2.18 -26.41 0.95
CA THR A 172 -0.77 -26.04 0.74
C THR A 172 -0.60 -24.54 0.91
N CYS A 173 0.43 -24.11 1.65
CA CYS A 173 0.77 -22.71 1.77
C CYS A 173 1.35 -22.21 0.45
N LEU A 174 0.81 -21.10 -0.08
CA LEU A 174 1.20 -20.50 -1.35
C LEU A 174 2.09 -19.24 -1.19
N LEU A 175 2.05 -18.62 0.00
CA LEU A 175 2.82 -17.42 0.36
C LEU A 175 3.39 -17.54 1.75
#